data_bf12198fe3f4fda3eb51f7fdc4de1834
#
_entry.id   bf12198fe3f4fda3eb51f7fdc4de1834
#
_cell.length_a   1.000
_cell.length_b   1.000
_cell.length_c   1.000
_cell.angle_alpha   90.00
_cell.angle_beta   90.00
_cell.angle_gamma   90.00
#
_symmetry.space_group_name_H-M   'P 1'
#
loop_
_entity.id
_entity.type
_entity.pdbx_description
1 polymer ?
#
loop_
_entity_poly.entity_id
_entity_poly.type
_entity_poly.pdbx_seq_one_letter_code
_entity_poly.pdbx_strand_id
1 'polypeptide(L)'
;MAYTDKLRVVYGDYTLGVHGEGFDYIFSYAQGGLESIVKNGYEWLYRCPKPTFWRALTDNDRGSKFHIKSGSWLSADMFIDCKGIQVIMDGKEQKQYAPDNNSYGGDVYADEIIVTYTYETITTPETTVLVSYTVDVSGKIRVDVHYHGVQGLPELPVFGMYSHHRPLLIYLYKP
;
A
#
# COMPACT_ATOMS: atom_id res chain seq x y z
N MET A 1 7.90 -28.77 5.74
CA MET A 1 8.77 -27.59 5.84
C MET A 1 8.79 -27.19 7.31
N ALA A 2 9.96 -27.08 7.93
CA ALA A 2 10.05 -26.54 9.28
C ALA A 2 9.73 -25.03 9.16
N TYR A 3 8.62 -24.59 9.74
CA TYR A 3 8.35 -23.18 9.90
C TYR A 3 9.42 -22.60 10.83
N THR A 4 10.19 -21.69 10.34
CA THR A 4 11.06 -20.86 11.17
C THR A 4 10.16 -19.80 11.79
N ASP A 5 10.41 -19.42 13.05
CA ASP A 5 9.70 -18.32 13.74
C ASP A 5 9.98 -16.94 13.10
N LYS A 6 10.33 -16.91 11.79
CA LYS A 6 10.72 -15.74 11.04
C LYS A 6 9.94 -15.62 9.73
N LEU A 7 9.80 -14.40 9.25
CA LEU A 7 9.30 -14.11 7.91
C LEU A 7 10.29 -14.64 6.88
N ARG A 8 9.81 -15.36 5.88
CA ARG A 8 10.56 -15.69 4.69
C ARG A 8 10.31 -14.64 3.62
N VAL A 9 11.34 -13.95 3.19
CA VAL A 9 11.28 -12.88 2.20
C VAL A 9 11.85 -13.36 0.88
N VAL A 10 11.10 -13.22 -0.20
CA VAL A 10 11.46 -13.65 -1.54
C VAL A 10 11.44 -12.45 -2.49
N TYR A 11 12.60 -12.16 -3.09
CA TYR A 11 12.71 -11.12 -4.10
C TYR A 11 12.43 -11.73 -5.48
N GLY A 12 11.35 -11.26 -6.14
CA GLY A 12 11.06 -11.56 -7.53
C GLY A 12 11.36 -10.37 -8.43
N ASP A 13 11.21 -10.53 -9.74
CA ASP A 13 11.48 -9.48 -10.72
C ASP A 13 10.50 -8.32 -10.63
N TYR A 14 9.23 -8.62 -10.31
CA TYR A 14 8.13 -7.64 -10.26
C TYR A 14 7.54 -7.48 -8.87
N THR A 15 7.83 -8.41 -7.97
CA THR A 15 7.18 -8.46 -6.67
C THR A 15 8.14 -8.89 -5.57
N LEU A 16 7.82 -8.45 -4.36
CA LEU A 16 8.41 -8.91 -3.12
C LEU A 16 7.38 -9.78 -2.39
N GLY A 17 7.71 -11.05 -2.17
CA GLY A 17 6.91 -11.96 -1.37
C GLY A 17 7.34 -11.95 0.09
N VAL A 18 6.37 -11.90 1.00
CA VAL A 18 6.58 -12.01 2.45
C VAL A 18 5.69 -13.13 2.98
N HIS A 19 6.30 -14.19 3.47
CA HIS A 19 5.64 -15.43 3.83
C HIS A 19 5.86 -15.76 5.30
N GLY A 20 4.82 -16.25 5.96
CA GLY A 20 4.87 -16.74 7.33
C GLY A 20 3.86 -17.85 7.58
N GLU A 21 3.67 -18.21 8.84
CA GLU A 21 2.72 -19.25 9.20
C GLU A 21 1.28 -18.79 8.92
N GLY A 22 0.64 -19.44 7.94
CA GLY A 22 -0.75 -19.19 7.58
C GLY A 22 -1.01 -17.89 6.83
N PHE A 23 0.04 -17.22 6.32
CA PHE A 23 -0.13 -16.04 5.48
C PHE A 23 0.95 -15.92 4.39
N ASP A 24 0.54 -15.30 3.27
CA ASP A 24 1.40 -14.95 2.15
C ASP A 24 0.99 -13.56 1.64
N TYR A 25 1.94 -12.64 1.61
CA TYR A 25 1.73 -11.26 1.16
C TYR A 25 2.63 -10.96 -0.03
N ILE A 26 2.09 -10.22 -1.00
CA ILE A 26 2.82 -9.83 -2.20
C ILE A 26 2.78 -8.30 -2.33
N PHE A 27 3.95 -7.71 -2.41
CA PHE A 27 4.18 -6.30 -2.67
C PHE A 27 4.63 -6.11 -4.11
N SER A 28 3.94 -5.27 -4.88
CA SER A 28 4.24 -5.02 -6.28
C SER A 28 5.22 -3.86 -6.45
N TYR A 29 6.27 -4.06 -7.24
CA TYR A 29 7.17 -2.97 -7.62
C TYR A 29 6.54 -2.08 -8.69
N ALA A 30 5.90 -2.68 -9.69
CA ALA A 30 5.36 -1.96 -10.84
C ALA A 30 4.08 -1.18 -10.51
N GLN A 31 3.16 -1.79 -9.74
CA GLN A 31 1.91 -1.12 -9.37
C GLN A 31 2.05 -0.21 -8.15
N GLY A 32 3.14 -0.37 -7.42
CA GLY A 32 3.41 0.34 -6.19
C GLY A 32 2.35 0.05 -5.13
N GLY A 33 2.59 -0.90 -4.23
CA GLY A 33 1.71 -1.21 -3.10
C GLY A 33 1.56 -2.70 -2.83
N LEU A 34 0.75 -3.00 -1.82
CA LEU A 34 0.41 -4.35 -1.41
C LEU A 34 -0.63 -4.92 -2.38
N GLU A 35 -0.23 -5.93 -3.17
CA GLU A 35 -1.04 -6.50 -4.25
C GLU A 35 -1.90 -7.68 -3.78
N SER A 36 -1.38 -8.48 -2.84
CA SER A 36 -2.08 -9.67 -2.34
C SER A 36 -1.91 -9.82 -0.84
N ILE A 37 -3.00 -10.15 -0.16
CA ILE A 37 -3.05 -10.55 1.25
C ILE A 37 -3.77 -11.89 1.31
N VAL A 38 -3.01 -12.97 1.31
CA VAL A 38 -3.55 -14.30 1.56
C VAL A 38 -3.36 -14.64 3.03
N LYS A 39 -4.44 -14.96 3.73
CA LYS A 39 -4.39 -15.44 5.12
C LYS A 39 -5.33 -16.63 5.28
N ASN A 40 -4.78 -17.73 5.79
CA ASN A 40 -5.50 -19.01 5.91
C ASN A 40 -6.11 -19.50 4.59
N GLY A 41 -5.38 -19.32 3.49
CA GLY A 41 -5.81 -19.72 2.15
C GLY A 41 -6.87 -18.82 1.51
N TYR A 42 -7.23 -17.70 2.12
CA TYR A 42 -8.20 -16.75 1.59
C TYR A 42 -7.53 -15.46 1.16
N GLU A 43 -7.76 -15.02 -0.10
CA GLU A 43 -7.31 -13.74 -0.64
C GLU A 43 -8.24 -12.61 -0.20
N TRP A 44 -7.72 -11.64 0.53
CA TRP A 44 -8.48 -10.54 1.09
C TRP A 44 -8.55 -9.31 0.19
N LEU A 45 -7.58 -9.12 -0.70
CA LEU A 45 -7.55 -7.96 -1.58
C LEU A 45 -8.15 -8.29 -2.95
N TYR A 46 -8.87 -7.33 -3.50
CA TYR A 46 -9.29 -7.33 -4.89
C TYR A 46 -8.40 -6.44 -5.76
N ARG A 47 -7.90 -5.36 -5.16
CA ARG A 47 -6.97 -4.40 -5.79
C ARG A 47 -6.00 -3.87 -4.75
N CYS A 48 -4.83 -3.46 -5.24
CA CYS A 48 -3.83 -2.76 -4.46
C CYS A 48 -4.42 -1.48 -3.83
N PRO A 49 -4.34 -1.33 -2.49
CA PRO A 49 -4.77 -0.11 -1.82
C PRO A 49 -3.93 1.09 -2.28
N LYS A 50 -4.59 2.23 -2.50
CA LYS A 50 -3.93 3.47 -2.89
C LYS A 50 -4.42 4.66 -2.07
N PRO A 51 -3.59 5.72 -1.91
CA PRO A 51 -4.05 6.96 -1.33
C PRO A 51 -5.23 7.55 -2.10
N THR A 52 -6.20 8.13 -1.40
CA THR A 52 -7.33 8.84 -2.01
C THR A 52 -7.45 10.24 -1.45
N PHE A 53 -7.89 11.17 -2.29
CA PHE A 53 -7.96 12.61 -2.00
C PHE A 53 -9.34 13.20 -2.27
N TRP A 54 -10.26 12.41 -2.82
CA TRP A 54 -11.57 12.89 -3.21
C TRP A 54 -12.70 12.05 -2.58
N ARG A 55 -13.80 12.72 -2.24
CA ARG A 55 -15.02 12.10 -1.72
C ARG A 55 -16.25 12.57 -2.49
N ALA A 56 -17.34 11.87 -2.35
CA ALA A 56 -18.62 12.33 -2.83
C ALA A 56 -18.98 13.71 -2.24
N LEU A 57 -19.50 14.60 -3.08
CA LEU A 57 -19.87 15.95 -2.68
C LEU A 57 -21.19 15.94 -1.93
N THR A 58 -21.24 16.69 -0.83
CA THR A 58 -22.47 17.03 -0.13
C THR A 58 -23.15 18.22 -0.80
N ASP A 59 -24.41 18.50 -0.41
CA ASP A 59 -25.12 19.69 -0.92
C ASP A 59 -24.46 20.99 -0.45
N ASN A 60 -23.89 21.00 0.75
CA ASN A 60 -23.10 22.13 1.25
C ASN A 60 -21.84 22.37 0.40
N ASP A 61 -21.16 21.30 -0.01
CA ASP A 61 -19.99 21.42 -0.90
C ASP A 61 -20.40 22.04 -2.25
N ARG A 62 -21.54 21.65 -2.80
CA ARG A 62 -22.08 22.23 -4.04
C ARG A 62 -22.45 23.71 -3.86
N GLY A 63 -23.15 24.03 -2.77
CA GLY A 63 -23.54 25.40 -2.44
C GLY A 63 -22.36 26.34 -2.26
N SER A 64 -21.29 25.89 -1.61
CA SER A 64 -20.05 26.66 -1.39
C SER A 64 -19.09 26.65 -2.58
N LYS A 65 -19.41 25.92 -3.65
CA LYS A 65 -18.53 25.69 -4.82
C LYS A 65 -17.20 25.04 -4.44
N PHE A 66 -17.19 24.23 -3.38
CA PHE A 66 -15.99 23.56 -2.88
C PHE A 66 -15.31 22.71 -3.96
N HIS A 67 -16.08 21.99 -4.77
CA HIS A 67 -15.58 21.18 -5.88
C HIS A 67 -14.82 21.98 -6.94
N ILE A 68 -15.13 23.26 -7.11
CA ILE A 68 -14.39 24.14 -8.02
C ILE A 68 -13.11 24.59 -7.35
N LYS A 69 -13.17 25.00 -6.09
CA LYS A 69 -12.01 25.48 -5.33
C LYS A 69 -10.96 24.39 -5.10
N SER A 70 -11.41 23.16 -4.86
CA SER A 70 -10.55 21.99 -4.59
C SER A 70 -10.39 21.07 -5.80
N GLY A 71 -10.71 21.53 -6.99
CA GLY A 71 -10.73 20.74 -8.23
C GLY A 71 -9.40 20.08 -8.60
N SER A 72 -8.26 20.61 -8.12
CA SER A 72 -6.93 19.99 -8.33
C SER A 72 -6.82 18.58 -7.74
N TRP A 73 -7.68 18.26 -6.79
CA TRP A 73 -7.71 16.93 -6.16
C TRP A 73 -8.62 15.93 -6.89
N LEU A 74 -9.46 16.40 -7.81
CA LEU A 74 -10.34 15.52 -8.57
C LEU A 74 -9.49 14.59 -9.42
N SER A 75 -9.67 13.29 -9.23
CA SER A 75 -8.91 12.24 -9.92
C SER A 75 -7.40 12.18 -9.60
N ALA A 76 -6.92 12.90 -8.58
CA ALA A 76 -5.52 12.84 -8.18
C ALA A 76 -5.09 11.44 -7.73
N ASP A 77 -6.02 10.65 -7.19
CA ASP A 77 -5.84 9.23 -6.83
C ASP A 77 -5.80 8.28 -8.03
N MET A 78 -6.48 8.62 -9.12
CA MET A 78 -6.52 7.80 -10.34
C MET A 78 -5.19 7.84 -11.10
N PHE A 79 -4.50 8.98 -11.04
CA PHE A 79 -3.27 9.23 -11.78
C PHE A 79 -2.05 9.38 -10.86
N ILE A 80 -2.18 8.94 -9.60
CA ILE A 80 -1.05 8.92 -8.68
C ILE A 80 0.03 7.96 -9.17
N ASP A 81 1.28 8.41 -9.12
CA ASP A 81 2.42 7.66 -9.63
C ASP A 81 3.33 7.19 -8.48
N CYS A 82 3.77 5.94 -8.54
CA CYS A 82 4.74 5.40 -7.59
C CYS A 82 6.16 5.73 -8.06
N LYS A 83 6.82 6.66 -7.37
CA LYS A 83 8.18 7.13 -7.71
C LYS A 83 9.29 6.35 -7.05
N GLY A 84 9.00 5.61 -5.99
CA GLY A 84 10.03 4.90 -5.26
C GLY A 84 9.49 3.86 -4.29
N ILE A 85 10.36 2.90 -4.02
CA ILE A 85 10.13 1.84 -3.04
C ILE A 85 11.35 1.76 -2.15
N GLN A 86 11.14 1.67 -0.85
CA GLN A 86 12.18 1.40 0.13
C GLN A 86 11.81 0.15 0.92
N VAL A 87 12.75 -0.74 1.12
CA VAL A 87 12.57 -1.95 1.93
C VAL A 87 13.56 -1.94 3.09
N ILE A 88 13.06 -2.10 4.30
CA ILE A 88 13.86 -2.21 5.52
C ILE A 88 13.54 -3.57 6.15
N MET A 89 14.56 -4.37 6.47
CA MET A 89 14.44 -5.63 7.19
C MET A 89 15.29 -5.55 8.46
N ASP A 90 14.65 -5.83 9.61
CA ASP A 90 15.30 -5.80 10.93
C ASP A 90 16.12 -4.52 11.16
N GLY A 91 15.53 -3.36 10.76
CA GLY A 91 16.14 -2.03 10.87
C GLY A 91 17.24 -1.73 9.86
N LYS A 92 17.51 -2.62 8.88
CA LYS A 92 18.52 -2.41 7.84
C LYS A 92 17.86 -2.21 6.48
N GLU A 93 18.21 -1.12 5.81
CA GLU A 93 17.75 -0.87 4.45
C GLU A 93 18.35 -1.87 3.46
N GLN A 94 17.50 -2.40 2.59
CA GLN A 94 17.89 -3.28 1.51
C GLN A 94 18.05 -2.46 0.23
N LYS A 95 19.24 -2.55 -0.38
CA LYS A 95 19.56 -1.79 -1.60
C LYS A 95 19.11 -2.46 -2.89
N GLN A 96 18.78 -3.73 -2.85
CA GLN A 96 18.40 -4.51 -4.03
C GLN A 96 17.02 -5.12 -3.80
N TYR A 97 16.08 -4.79 -4.66
CA TYR A 97 14.68 -5.22 -4.54
C TYR A 97 14.33 -6.37 -5.47
N ALA A 98 15.11 -6.56 -6.55
CA ALA A 98 14.93 -7.64 -7.49
C ALA A 98 16.26 -8.34 -7.76
N PRO A 99 16.25 -9.68 -8.00
CA PRO A 99 17.45 -10.39 -8.36
C PRO A 99 17.96 -9.98 -9.74
N ASP A 100 19.28 -9.88 -9.88
CA ASP A 100 19.89 -9.64 -11.18
C ASP A 100 19.69 -10.86 -12.10
N ASN A 101 19.25 -10.63 -13.33
CA ASN A 101 19.12 -11.65 -14.37
C ASN A 101 18.27 -12.88 -13.99
N ASN A 102 17.19 -12.70 -13.27
CA ASN A 102 16.33 -13.80 -12.76
C ASN A 102 17.09 -14.80 -11.89
N SER A 103 18.18 -14.41 -11.27
CA SER A 103 18.93 -15.27 -10.38
C SER A 103 18.27 -15.34 -9.01
N TYR A 104 17.80 -16.52 -8.62
CA TYR A 104 17.31 -16.74 -7.26
C TYR A 104 18.46 -16.71 -6.27
N GLY A 105 18.52 -15.69 -5.43
CA GLY A 105 19.61 -15.49 -4.46
C GLY A 105 19.49 -16.31 -3.16
N GLY A 106 18.48 -17.14 -3.03
CA GLY A 106 18.13 -17.87 -1.80
C GLY A 106 17.06 -17.17 -0.97
N ASP A 107 16.56 -17.87 0.03
CA ASP A 107 15.59 -17.33 0.98
C ASP A 107 16.27 -16.37 1.96
N VAL A 108 15.65 -15.24 2.20
CA VAL A 108 16.05 -14.27 3.23
C VAL A 108 15.03 -14.33 4.35
N TYR A 109 15.50 -14.26 5.59
CA TYR A 109 14.65 -14.33 6.77
C TYR A 109 14.78 -13.07 7.61
N ALA A 110 13.64 -12.57 8.13
CA ALA A 110 13.58 -11.38 8.97
C ALA A 110 12.57 -11.54 10.10
N ASP A 111 12.71 -10.78 11.18
CA ASP A 111 11.71 -10.71 12.25
C ASP A 111 10.63 -9.64 11.90
N GLU A 112 11.03 -8.60 11.20
CA GLU A 112 10.16 -7.54 10.74
C GLU A 112 10.59 -7.04 9.35
N ILE A 113 9.63 -6.71 8.50
CA ILE A 113 9.87 -6.03 7.24
C ILE A 113 9.00 -4.79 7.12
N ILE A 114 9.59 -3.70 6.64
CA ILE A 114 8.90 -2.46 6.32
C ILE A 114 9.07 -2.19 4.82
N VAL A 115 7.96 -2.07 4.10
CA VAL A 115 7.95 -1.69 2.69
C VAL A 115 7.28 -0.34 2.57
N THR A 116 8.02 0.67 2.13
CA THR A 116 7.54 2.04 1.97
C THR A 116 7.48 2.42 0.51
N TYR A 117 6.32 2.88 0.07
CA TYR A 117 6.10 3.43 -1.25
C TYR A 117 6.03 4.94 -1.19
N THR A 118 6.71 5.61 -2.12
CA THR A 118 6.62 7.04 -2.34
C THR A 118 5.74 7.30 -3.55
N TYR A 119 4.58 7.90 -3.33
CA TYR A 119 3.68 8.32 -4.40
C TYR A 119 3.78 9.82 -4.63
N GLU A 120 3.63 10.22 -5.88
CA GLU A 120 3.56 11.62 -6.31
C GLU A 120 2.20 11.88 -6.97
N THR A 121 1.58 12.99 -6.59
CA THR A 121 0.30 13.41 -7.18
C THR A 121 0.51 14.22 -8.44
N ILE A 122 -0.51 14.23 -9.31
CA ILE A 122 -0.54 15.07 -10.53
C ILE A 122 -0.99 16.52 -10.24
N THR A 123 -1.12 16.90 -8.98
CA THR A 123 -1.53 18.26 -8.60
C THR A 123 -0.46 19.29 -8.96
N THR A 124 -0.85 20.57 -9.03
CA THR A 124 0.09 21.66 -9.22
C THR A 124 -0.08 22.67 -8.08
N PRO A 125 0.93 22.80 -7.20
CA PRO A 125 2.20 22.06 -7.17
C PRO A 125 2.00 20.56 -6.88
N GLU A 126 2.98 19.75 -7.30
CA GLU A 126 3.02 18.32 -6.96
C GLU A 126 3.25 18.13 -5.46
N THR A 127 2.72 17.04 -4.92
CA THR A 127 2.96 16.66 -3.53
C THR A 127 3.16 15.16 -3.41
N THR A 128 3.71 14.71 -2.30
CA THR A 128 4.06 13.32 -2.09
C THR A 128 3.28 12.69 -0.94
N VAL A 129 3.05 11.39 -1.06
CA VAL A 129 2.47 10.54 -0.01
C VAL A 129 3.39 9.35 0.20
N LEU A 130 3.76 9.10 1.44
CA LEU A 130 4.47 7.89 1.84
C LEU A 130 3.45 6.90 2.42
N VAL A 131 3.50 5.66 1.94
CA VAL A 131 2.70 4.55 2.48
C VAL A 131 3.65 3.46 2.91
N SER A 132 3.74 3.21 4.21
CA SER A 132 4.61 2.21 4.80
C SER A 132 3.78 1.05 5.34
N TYR A 133 4.13 -0.16 4.92
CA TYR A 133 3.57 -1.41 5.40
C TYR A 133 4.60 -2.10 6.28
N THR A 134 4.32 -2.23 7.57
CA THR A 134 5.15 -3.01 8.49
C THR A 134 4.50 -4.38 8.71
N VAL A 135 5.24 -5.44 8.43
CA VAL A 135 4.81 -6.83 8.63
C VAL A 135 5.70 -7.47 9.68
N ASP A 136 5.10 -8.06 10.70
CA ASP A 136 5.77 -8.84 11.73
C ASP A 136 5.54 -10.35 11.55
N VAL A 137 6.27 -11.16 12.33
CA VAL A 137 6.21 -12.63 12.30
C VAL A 137 4.82 -13.21 12.57
N SER A 138 3.93 -12.47 13.20
CA SER A 138 2.53 -12.90 13.44
C SER A 138 1.63 -12.69 12.22
N GLY A 139 2.16 -12.12 11.14
CA GLY A 139 1.40 -11.72 9.96
C GLY A 139 0.48 -10.53 10.19
N LYS A 140 0.76 -9.72 11.21
CA LYS A 140 0.09 -8.43 11.38
C LYS A 140 0.70 -7.41 10.42
N ILE A 141 -0.16 -6.71 9.70
CA ILE A 141 0.22 -5.58 8.85
C ILE A 141 -0.19 -4.29 9.53
N ARG A 142 0.77 -3.41 9.82
CA ARG A 142 0.52 -2.02 10.18
C ARG A 142 0.72 -1.15 8.95
N VAL A 143 -0.21 -0.26 8.69
CA VAL A 143 -0.14 0.68 7.56
C VAL A 143 -0.03 2.09 8.12
N ASP A 144 1.06 2.75 7.83
CA ASP A 144 1.30 4.15 8.18
C ASP A 144 1.27 4.98 6.89
N VAL A 145 0.46 6.04 6.86
CA VAL A 145 0.30 6.89 5.69
C VAL A 145 0.65 8.33 6.06
N HIS A 146 1.61 8.90 5.35
CA HIS A 146 2.08 10.25 5.59
C HIS A 146 1.95 11.12 4.33
N TYR A 147 1.11 12.15 4.42
CA TYR A 147 0.91 13.15 3.37
C TYR A 147 1.80 14.36 3.64
N HIS A 148 2.60 14.74 2.66
CA HIS A 148 3.42 15.95 2.69
C HIS A 148 2.64 17.11 2.08
N GLY A 149 2.10 17.98 2.94
CA GLY A 149 1.43 19.19 2.47
C GLY A 149 2.38 20.16 1.81
N VAL A 150 1.95 20.78 0.70
CA VAL A 150 2.71 21.79 -0.04
C VAL A 150 1.90 23.08 -0.10
N GLN A 151 2.59 24.21 0.13
CA GLN A 151 1.94 25.52 0.02
C GLN A 151 1.48 25.79 -1.42
N GLY A 152 0.27 26.32 -1.57
CA GLY A 152 -0.33 26.60 -2.88
C GLY A 152 -1.35 25.59 -3.34
N LEU A 153 -1.46 24.45 -2.67
CA LEU A 153 -2.57 23.51 -2.90
C LEU A 153 -3.85 23.99 -2.23
N PRO A 154 -5.02 23.78 -2.86
CA PRO A 154 -6.31 24.08 -2.24
C PRO A 154 -6.62 23.09 -1.11
N GLU A 155 -7.66 23.40 -0.34
CA GLU A 155 -8.15 22.54 0.73
C GLU A 155 -8.38 21.11 0.23
N LEU A 156 -7.86 20.14 1.00
CA LEU A 156 -7.95 18.73 0.70
C LEU A 156 -9.33 18.17 1.09
N PRO A 157 -10.11 17.63 0.14
CA PRO A 157 -11.48 17.15 0.42
C PRO A 157 -11.54 15.97 1.38
N VAL A 158 -10.59 15.07 1.27
CA VAL A 158 -10.39 13.91 2.14
C VAL A 158 -8.98 13.39 1.99
N PHE A 159 -8.47 12.73 3.01
CA PHE A 159 -7.26 11.95 2.93
C PHE A 159 -7.45 10.60 3.60
N GLY A 160 -7.01 9.53 2.92
CA GLY A 160 -7.10 8.17 3.42
C GLY A 160 -6.57 7.15 2.43
N MET A 161 -6.77 5.87 2.75
CA MET A 161 -6.44 4.76 1.87
C MET A 161 -7.73 4.19 1.29
N TYR A 162 -7.78 4.06 -0.03
CA TYR A 162 -8.86 3.39 -0.71
C TYR A 162 -8.48 1.93 -0.96
N SER A 163 -9.23 1.02 -0.35
CA SER A 163 -8.99 -0.41 -0.42
C SER A 163 -10.24 -1.15 -0.87
N HIS A 164 -10.07 -2.09 -1.80
CA HIS A 164 -11.13 -2.99 -2.20
C HIS A 164 -10.85 -4.37 -1.59
N HIS A 165 -11.73 -4.79 -0.71
CA HIS A 165 -11.69 -6.12 -0.13
C HIS A 165 -12.62 -7.05 -0.91
N ARG A 166 -12.25 -8.33 -1.01
CA ARG A 166 -13.19 -9.35 -1.44
C ARG A 166 -14.33 -9.43 -0.42
N PRO A 167 -15.60 -9.45 -0.84
CA PRO A 167 -16.71 -9.54 0.09
C PRO A 167 -16.58 -10.84 0.88
N LEU A 168 -16.43 -10.71 2.19
CA LEU A 168 -16.68 -11.84 3.08
C LEU A 168 -18.18 -12.08 3.05
N LEU A 169 -18.62 -13.23 2.54
CA LEU A 169 -19.97 -13.72 2.76
C LEU A 169 -20.09 -14.09 4.26
N ILE A 170 -20.31 -13.08 5.09
CA ILE A 170 -20.71 -13.31 6.47
C ILE A 170 -22.17 -13.76 6.39
N TYR A 171 -22.41 -15.06 6.43
CA TYR A 171 -23.71 -15.58 6.76
C TYR A 171 -24.00 -15.19 8.21
N LEU A 172 -24.66 -14.05 8.41
CA LEU A 172 -25.28 -13.75 9.67
C LEU A 172 -26.45 -14.73 9.83
N TYR A 173 -26.22 -15.86 10.45
CA TYR A 173 -27.28 -16.67 11.00
C TYR A 173 -27.95 -15.81 12.07
N LYS A 174 -29.13 -15.27 11.75
CA LYS A 174 -30.04 -14.77 12.77
C LYS A 174 -30.64 -15.98 13.46
N PRO A 175 -30.50 -16.14 14.80
CA PRO A 175 -31.22 -17.17 15.52
C PRO A 175 -32.72 -16.91 15.48
#